data_f8fb8898e184f1d972d32177972a617e
#
_entry.id   f8fb8898e184f1d972d32177972a617e
#
_cell.length_a   1.000
_cell.length_b   1.000
_cell.length_c   1.000
_cell.angle_alpha   90.00
_cell.angle_beta   90.00
_cell.angle_gamma   90.00
#
_symmetry.space_group_name_H-M   'P 1'
#
loop_
_entity.id
_entity.type
_entity.pdbx_description
1 polymer ?
#
loop_
_entity_poly.entity_id
_entity_poly.type
_entity_poly.pdbx_seq_one_letter_code
_entity_poly.pdbx_strand_id
1 'polypeptide(L)'
;MLAQDMARMHHDDEAVSPVIATVLLLAITVMLSGMVFVLMQGALSSAEKAPPQMTVSVRALDNGYHVIRITTLDQTLDPARISFQLNEQGSTMNSSLSGYVNDAEVYSVIGSNISFHDRDASYSISAGDYFV
;
A
#
# COMPACT_ATOMS: atom_id res chain seq x y z
N MET A 1 -67.36 29.00 19.84
CA MET A 1 -66.19 29.66 19.19
C MET A 1 -64.84 29.31 19.83
N LEU A 2 -64.69 29.34 21.11
CA LEU A 2 -63.46 28.97 21.82
C LEU A 2 -63.03 27.48 21.66
N ALA A 3 -63.97 26.56 21.61
CA ALA A 3 -63.69 25.12 21.44
C ALA A 3 -63.14 24.77 20.03
N GLN A 4 -63.55 25.54 19.02
CA GLN A 4 -63.05 25.34 17.64
C GLN A 4 -61.63 25.91 17.43
N ASP A 5 -61.29 26.97 18.14
CA ASP A 5 -59.93 27.52 18.10
C ASP A 5 -58.90 26.63 18.83
N MET A 6 -59.32 26.03 19.96
CA MET A 6 -58.45 25.05 20.64
C MET A 6 -58.24 23.78 19.83
N ALA A 7 -59.18 23.31 19.08
CA ALA A 7 -59.03 22.17 18.19
C ALA A 7 -58.10 22.46 17.00
N ARG A 8 -58.05 23.68 16.52
CA ARG A 8 -57.13 24.10 15.47
C ARG A 8 -55.69 24.17 15.97
N MET A 9 -55.46 24.66 17.18
CA MET A 9 -54.12 24.69 17.77
C MET A 9 -53.54 23.30 17.97
N HIS A 10 -54.35 22.32 18.31
CA HIS A 10 -53.92 20.94 18.48
C HIS A 10 -53.52 20.27 17.16
N HIS A 11 -54.11 20.67 16.05
CA HIS A 11 -53.82 20.14 14.72
C HIS A 11 -52.51 20.65 14.17
N ASP A 12 -52.13 21.89 14.48
CA ASP A 12 -50.86 22.48 14.05
C ASP A 12 -49.67 21.86 14.80
N ASP A 13 -49.83 21.52 16.06
CA ASP A 13 -48.79 20.84 16.87
C ASP A 13 -48.54 19.40 16.37
N GLU A 14 -49.53 18.68 15.95
CA GLU A 14 -49.42 17.35 15.38
C GLU A 14 -48.75 17.35 14.01
N ALA A 15 -48.95 18.41 13.20
CA ALA A 15 -48.28 18.55 11.89
C ALA A 15 -46.80 18.91 11.99
N VAL A 16 -46.40 19.66 13.01
CA VAL A 16 -44.99 20.07 13.24
C VAL A 16 -44.18 18.91 13.82
N SER A 17 -44.76 18.10 14.70
CA SER A 17 -44.05 16.98 15.33
C SER A 17 -43.51 15.92 14.35
N PRO A 18 -44.27 15.45 13.33
CA PRO A 18 -43.76 14.55 12.31
C PRO A 18 -42.63 15.14 11.47
N VAL A 19 -42.65 16.43 11.16
CA VAL A 19 -41.62 17.12 10.40
C VAL A 19 -40.33 17.20 11.20
N ILE A 20 -40.39 17.52 12.46
CA ILE A 20 -39.22 17.53 13.37
C ILE A 20 -38.64 16.12 13.49
N ALA A 21 -39.47 15.10 13.62
CA ALA A 21 -39.03 13.72 13.71
C ALA A 21 -38.28 13.26 12.44
N THR A 22 -38.77 13.61 11.26
CA THR A 22 -38.13 13.27 9.99
C THR A 22 -36.83 14.01 9.79
N VAL A 23 -36.75 15.27 10.19
CA VAL A 23 -35.49 16.07 10.11
C VAL A 23 -34.43 15.50 11.07
N LEU A 24 -34.80 15.14 12.29
CA LEU A 24 -33.93 14.50 13.26
C LEU A 24 -33.42 13.14 12.75
N LEU A 25 -34.30 12.34 12.18
CA LEU A 25 -33.92 11.06 11.59
C LEU A 25 -32.90 11.24 10.45
N LEU A 26 -33.17 12.20 9.57
CA LEU A 26 -32.27 12.55 8.49
C LEU A 26 -30.87 12.98 9.02
N ALA A 27 -30.86 13.84 10.02
CA ALA A 27 -29.62 14.33 10.64
C ALA A 27 -28.82 13.17 11.24
N ILE A 28 -29.43 12.25 11.95
CA ILE A 28 -28.82 11.09 12.56
C ILE A 28 -28.26 10.16 11.47
N THR A 29 -29.02 9.91 10.42
CA THR A 29 -28.55 9.02 9.32
C THR A 29 -27.35 9.59 8.58
N VAL A 30 -27.30 10.90 8.35
CA VAL A 30 -26.17 11.57 7.73
C VAL A 30 -24.93 11.52 8.63
N MET A 31 -25.09 11.75 9.92
CA MET A 31 -23.98 11.63 10.88
C MET A 31 -23.43 10.20 10.96
N LEU A 32 -24.30 9.21 11.03
CA LEU A 32 -23.87 7.80 11.05
C LEU A 32 -23.17 7.40 9.75
N SER A 33 -23.71 7.81 8.60
CA SER A 33 -23.09 7.54 7.30
C SER A 33 -21.71 8.18 7.19
N GLY A 34 -21.56 9.41 7.67
CA GLY A 34 -20.28 10.10 7.70
C GLY A 34 -19.24 9.38 8.59
N MET A 35 -19.67 8.92 9.76
CA MET A 35 -18.81 8.19 10.68
C MET A 35 -18.36 6.85 10.08
N VAL A 36 -19.28 6.10 9.48
CA VAL A 36 -18.96 4.83 8.80
C VAL A 36 -17.99 5.06 7.63
N PHE A 37 -18.19 6.13 6.87
CA PHE A 37 -17.29 6.49 5.76
C PHE A 37 -15.87 6.76 6.24
N VAL A 38 -15.71 7.54 7.31
CA VAL A 38 -14.37 7.82 7.90
C VAL A 38 -13.72 6.56 8.44
N LEU A 39 -14.47 5.68 9.11
CA LEU A 39 -13.97 4.39 9.59
C LEU A 39 -13.54 3.49 8.42
N MET A 40 -14.30 3.50 7.33
CA MET A 40 -14.00 2.70 6.15
C MET A 40 -12.73 3.20 5.44
N GLN A 41 -12.50 4.50 5.37
CA GLN A 41 -11.24 5.05 4.87
C GLN A 41 -10.05 4.61 5.71
N GLY A 42 -10.18 4.61 7.04
CA GLY A 42 -9.14 4.11 7.94
C GLY A 42 -8.86 2.62 7.75
N ALA A 43 -9.88 1.81 7.56
CA ALA A 43 -9.74 0.37 7.30
C ALA A 43 -9.10 0.09 5.93
N LEU A 44 -9.43 0.87 4.91
CA LEU A 44 -8.82 0.75 3.58
C LEU A 44 -7.35 1.14 3.55
N SER A 45 -6.96 2.16 4.31
CA SER A 45 -5.54 2.53 4.45
C SER A 45 -4.74 1.49 5.25
N SER A 46 -5.38 0.78 6.16
CA SER A 46 -4.75 -0.33 6.91
C SER A 46 -4.71 -1.64 6.12
N ALA A 47 -5.42 -1.72 5.02
CA ALA A 47 -5.34 -2.81 4.06
C ALA A 47 -4.13 -2.66 3.11
N GLU A 48 -3.11 -1.88 3.52
CA GLU A 48 -1.82 -1.94 2.84
C GLU A 48 -1.35 -3.39 2.81
N LYS A 49 -1.08 -3.84 1.60
CA LYS A 49 -0.58 -5.17 1.34
C LYS A 49 0.58 -5.44 2.27
N ALA A 50 0.54 -6.53 3.02
CA ALA A 50 1.61 -6.91 3.91
C ALA A 50 2.97 -6.78 3.20
N PRO A 51 4.03 -6.31 3.87
CA PRO A 51 5.34 -6.21 3.25
C PRO A 51 5.74 -7.56 2.67
N PRO A 52 6.34 -7.58 1.47
CA PRO A 52 6.71 -8.83 0.82
C PRO A 52 7.70 -9.60 1.68
N GLN A 53 7.44 -10.88 1.85
CA GLN A 53 8.35 -11.80 2.53
C GLN A 53 9.25 -12.44 1.49
N MET A 54 10.55 -12.30 1.69
CA MET A 54 11.56 -12.78 0.75
C MET A 54 12.63 -13.54 1.49
N THR A 55 13.04 -14.67 0.94
CA THR A 55 14.22 -15.40 1.38
C THR A 55 15.27 -15.36 0.27
N VAL A 56 16.48 -15.03 0.63
CA VAL A 56 17.61 -14.96 -0.31
C VAL A 56 18.71 -15.93 0.10
N SER A 57 19.41 -16.47 -0.88
CA SER A 57 20.66 -17.19 -0.69
C SER A 57 21.81 -16.42 -1.28
N VAL A 58 22.89 -16.28 -0.52
CA VAL A 58 24.09 -15.58 -0.97
C VAL A 58 25.19 -16.62 -1.20
N ARG A 59 25.83 -16.55 -2.38
CA ARG A 59 26.97 -17.39 -2.74
C ARG A 59 28.10 -16.53 -3.26
N ALA A 60 29.27 -16.66 -2.66
CA ALA A 60 30.50 -16.10 -3.18
C ALA A 60 31.05 -16.97 -4.32
N LEU A 61 31.52 -16.32 -5.37
CA LEU A 61 32.22 -16.95 -6.48
C LEU A 61 33.73 -16.77 -6.33
N ASP A 62 34.50 -17.68 -6.91
CA ASP A 62 35.97 -17.65 -6.85
C ASP A 62 36.61 -16.42 -7.51
N ASN A 63 35.85 -15.74 -8.36
CA ASN A 63 36.29 -14.51 -9.04
C ASN A 63 36.03 -13.22 -8.26
N GLY A 64 35.58 -13.32 -7.00
CA GLY A 64 35.28 -12.19 -6.12
C GLY A 64 33.87 -11.61 -6.27
N TYR A 65 33.06 -12.12 -7.18
CA TYR A 65 31.65 -11.73 -7.29
C TYR A 65 30.79 -12.50 -6.30
N HIS A 66 29.67 -11.92 -5.97
CA HIS A 66 28.66 -12.54 -5.11
C HIS A 66 27.35 -12.67 -5.88
N VAL A 67 26.74 -13.83 -5.78
CA VAL A 67 25.41 -14.07 -6.34
C VAL A 67 24.40 -14.09 -5.21
N ILE A 68 23.42 -13.20 -5.28
CA ILE A 68 22.29 -13.13 -4.36
C ILE A 68 21.07 -13.63 -5.11
N ARG A 69 20.63 -14.84 -4.80
CA ARG A 69 19.47 -15.45 -5.44
C ARG A 69 18.24 -15.34 -4.54
N ILE A 70 17.13 -14.94 -5.12
CA ILE A 70 15.83 -14.96 -4.46
C ILE A 70 15.30 -16.39 -4.48
N THR A 71 15.24 -17.02 -3.31
CA THR A 71 14.80 -18.43 -3.18
C THR A 71 13.29 -18.52 -3.09
N THR A 72 12.68 -17.67 -2.27
CA THR A 72 11.23 -17.59 -2.10
C THR A 72 10.79 -16.14 -2.06
N LEU A 73 9.67 -15.88 -2.69
CA LEU A 73 9.02 -14.58 -2.68
C LEU A 73 7.51 -14.82 -2.71
N ASP A 74 6.78 -14.23 -1.78
CA ASP A 74 5.34 -14.43 -1.63
C ASP A 74 4.52 -13.65 -2.65
N GLN A 75 5.10 -12.63 -3.27
CA GLN A 75 4.46 -11.81 -4.30
C GLN A 75 5.50 -11.27 -5.29
N THR A 76 5.10 -11.16 -6.55
CA THR A 76 5.95 -10.54 -7.57
C THR A 76 6.06 -9.04 -7.33
N LEU A 77 7.27 -8.49 -7.53
CA LEU A 77 7.58 -7.09 -7.30
C LEU A 77 7.90 -6.39 -8.62
N ASP A 78 7.57 -5.11 -8.70
CA ASP A 78 7.90 -4.27 -9.85
C ASP A 78 9.35 -3.76 -9.71
N PRO A 79 10.25 -4.07 -10.65
CA PRO A 79 11.64 -3.60 -10.61
C PRO A 79 11.78 -2.08 -10.55
N ALA A 80 10.82 -1.34 -11.10
CA ALA A 80 10.83 0.12 -11.06
C ALA A 80 10.63 0.71 -9.66
N ARG A 81 10.06 -0.07 -8.74
CA ARG A 81 9.75 0.35 -7.37
C ARG A 81 10.71 -0.18 -6.33
N ILE A 82 11.61 -1.07 -6.71
CA ILE A 82 12.56 -1.69 -5.81
C ILE A 82 13.92 -1.04 -5.98
N SER A 83 14.42 -0.49 -4.90
CA SER A 83 15.78 0.02 -4.81
C SER A 83 16.67 -0.94 -4.04
N PHE A 84 17.91 -0.98 -4.40
CA PHE A 84 18.93 -1.72 -3.67
C PHE A 84 20.00 -0.76 -3.15
N GLN A 85 20.63 -1.15 -2.06
CA GLN A 85 21.79 -0.46 -1.51
C GLN A 85 22.79 -1.50 -1.03
N LEU A 86 24.02 -1.38 -1.51
CA LEU A 86 25.13 -2.20 -1.11
C LEU A 86 26.17 -1.34 -0.39
N ASN A 87 26.49 -1.70 0.83
CA ASN A 87 27.48 -1.02 1.65
C ASN A 87 28.62 -2.00 1.95
N GLU A 88 29.84 -1.54 1.82
CA GLU A 88 31.01 -2.31 2.23
C GLU A 88 31.15 -2.26 3.75
N GLN A 89 31.22 -3.43 4.37
CA GLN A 89 31.36 -3.52 5.82
C GLN A 89 32.78 -3.09 6.23
N GLY A 90 32.86 -2.08 7.10
CA GLY A 90 34.13 -1.56 7.63
C GLY A 90 34.75 -0.42 6.85
N SER A 91 34.17 0.01 5.76
CA SER A 91 34.58 1.22 5.04
C SER A 91 33.94 2.47 5.66
N THR A 92 34.74 3.41 6.06
CA THR A 92 34.31 4.76 6.49
C THR A 92 34.06 5.70 5.32
N MET A 93 34.35 5.24 4.12
CA MET A 93 34.18 5.98 2.87
C MET A 93 32.94 5.52 2.12
N ASN A 94 32.21 6.48 1.62
CA ASN A 94 30.98 6.45 0.82
C ASN A 94 30.98 5.55 -0.44
N SER A 95 31.45 4.33 -0.35
CA SER A 95 31.30 3.34 -1.43
C SER A 95 29.97 2.58 -1.28
N SER A 96 28.88 3.34 -1.16
CA SER A 96 27.55 2.75 -1.26
C SER A 96 27.13 2.73 -2.72
N LEU A 97 26.93 1.54 -3.24
CA LEU A 97 26.32 1.35 -4.55
C LEU A 97 24.81 1.25 -4.34
N SER A 98 24.08 2.17 -4.93
CA SER A 98 22.61 2.21 -4.78
C SER A 98 21.95 2.54 -6.11
N GLY A 99 20.76 2.01 -6.33
CA GLY A 99 20.00 2.26 -7.54
C GLY A 99 18.66 1.53 -7.52
N TYR A 100 17.95 1.61 -8.62
CA TYR A 100 16.74 0.85 -8.85
C TYR A 100 17.05 -0.40 -9.69
N VAL A 101 16.29 -1.46 -9.48
CA VAL A 101 16.48 -2.73 -10.19
C VAL A 101 16.24 -2.60 -11.69
N ASN A 102 15.37 -1.69 -12.12
CA ASN A 102 15.07 -1.43 -13.53
C ASN A 102 16.03 -0.46 -14.21
N ASP A 103 17.06 0.03 -13.54
CA ASP A 103 18.04 0.91 -14.15
C ASP A 103 18.71 0.22 -15.35
N ALA A 104 18.97 1.00 -16.41
CA ALA A 104 19.52 0.48 -17.66
C ALA A 104 20.91 -0.15 -17.50
N GLU A 105 21.63 0.22 -16.44
CA GLU A 105 22.96 -0.33 -16.09
C GLU A 105 22.89 -1.56 -15.19
N VAL A 106 21.71 -1.91 -14.70
CA VAL A 106 21.47 -2.98 -13.71
C VAL A 106 20.67 -4.12 -14.30
N TYR A 107 19.57 -3.82 -15.00
CA TYR A 107 18.65 -4.84 -15.48
C TYR A 107 19.20 -5.58 -16.69
N SER A 108 19.48 -6.87 -16.51
CA SER A 108 19.99 -7.77 -17.55
C SER A 108 21.32 -7.34 -18.20
N VAL A 109 22.14 -6.55 -17.51
CA VAL A 109 23.44 -6.09 -18.02
C VAL A 109 24.55 -7.02 -17.54
N ILE A 110 25.40 -7.46 -18.44
CA ILE A 110 26.55 -8.29 -18.14
C ILE A 110 27.79 -7.40 -18.01
N GLY A 111 28.53 -7.57 -16.91
CA GLY A 111 29.82 -6.86 -16.71
C GLY A 111 29.67 -5.52 -15.97
N SER A 112 28.53 -5.18 -15.46
CA SER A 112 28.35 -4.07 -14.52
C SER A 112 28.75 -4.45 -13.10
N ASN A 113 28.94 -3.46 -12.24
CA ASN A 113 29.27 -3.69 -10.82
C ASN A 113 28.16 -4.39 -10.06
N ILE A 114 26.91 -4.14 -10.45
CA ILE A 114 25.71 -4.87 -10.02
C ILE A 114 24.87 -5.14 -11.24
N SER A 115 24.38 -6.37 -11.37
CA SER A 115 23.42 -6.71 -12.39
C SER A 115 22.29 -7.56 -11.82
N PHE A 116 21.08 -7.30 -12.27
CA PHE A 116 19.89 -8.10 -11.96
C PHE A 116 19.53 -8.97 -13.15
N HIS A 117 19.40 -10.26 -12.91
CA HIS A 117 19.02 -11.23 -13.93
C HIS A 117 17.62 -11.78 -13.65
N ASP A 118 16.70 -11.42 -14.53
CA ASP A 118 15.34 -11.97 -14.57
C ASP A 118 15.37 -13.30 -15.31
N ARG A 119 15.22 -14.39 -14.57
CA ARG A 119 15.37 -15.74 -15.11
C ARG A 119 14.20 -16.17 -15.99
N ASP A 120 13.01 -15.68 -15.70
CA ASP A 120 11.78 -16.05 -16.41
C ASP A 120 11.34 -15.00 -17.44
N ALA A 121 12.08 -13.91 -17.59
CA ALA A 121 11.80 -12.79 -18.48
C ALA A 121 10.41 -12.17 -18.26
N SER A 122 9.94 -12.18 -17.02
CA SER A 122 8.62 -11.66 -16.65
C SER A 122 8.59 -10.15 -16.48
N TYR A 123 9.74 -9.46 -16.52
CA TYR A 123 9.92 -8.06 -16.16
C TYR A 123 9.43 -7.70 -14.74
N SER A 124 9.42 -8.71 -13.88
CA SER A 124 9.08 -8.60 -12.47
C SER A 124 10.10 -9.35 -11.62
N ILE A 125 10.25 -8.94 -10.37
CA ILE A 125 11.08 -9.66 -9.42
C ILE A 125 10.27 -10.84 -8.90
N SER A 126 10.78 -12.04 -9.09
CA SER A 126 10.15 -13.30 -8.69
C SER A 126 11.17 -14.29 -8.12
N ALA A 127 10.68 -15.39 -7.55
CA ALA A 127 11.54 -16.44 -7.06
C ALA A 127 12.37 -17.06 -8.20
N GLY A 128 13.67 -17.22 -7.95
CA GLY A 128 14.63 -17.72 -8.93
C GLY A 128 15.46 -16.64 -9.62
N ASP A 129 15.08 -15.38 -9.54
CA ASP A 129 15.85 -14.25 -10.03
C ASP A 129 17.06 -13.99 -9.13
N TYR A 130 18.09 -13.37 -9.65
CA TYR A 130 19.33 -13.18 -8.90
C TYR A 130 20.06 -11.88 -9.28
N PHE A 131 20.82 -11.38 -8.30
CA PHE A 131 21.81 -10.32 -8.47
C PHE A 131 23.22 -10.91 -8.54
N VAL A 132 24.05 -10.28 -9.33
CA VAL A 132 25.49 -10.60 -9.42
C VAL A 132 26.30 -9.35 -9.18
#